data_37b37106675f899905bcb5ad8b402a01
#
_entry.id   37b37106675f899905bcb5ad8b402a01
#
_cell.length_a   1.000
_cell.length_b   1.000
_cell.length_c   1.000
_cell.angle_alpha   90.00
_cell.angle_beta   90.00
_cell.angle_gamma   90.00
#
_symmetry.space_group_name_H-M   'P 1'
#
loop_
_entity.id
_entity.type
_entity.pdbx_description
1 polymer ?
#
loop_
_entity_poly.entity_id
_entity_poly.type
_entity_poly.pdbx_seq_one_letter_code
_entity_poly.pdbx_strand_id
1 'polypeptide(L)'
;MSVIQFDVLVPPTVAGEVKEVFQRALDILVHREMLTSGTVEMERVLIDDSVRTQLAETYERDRGEDPADAEVFRYSITPEGADSLNRLAMGLSRILTPKVDLPRDPVLLEDQDRFESPSIYPWTVEVFR
;
A
#
# COMPACT_ATOMS: atom_id res chain seq x y z
N MET A 1 1.14 16.23 12.93
CA MET A 1 1.20 14.78 12.79
C MET A 1 1.14 14.41 11.32
N SER A 2 2.06 13.59 10.85
CA SER A 2 2.14 13.23 9.44
C SER A 2 1.34 11.96 9.17
N VAL A 3 0.64 11.93 8.04
CA VAL A 3 -0.17 10.76 7.65
C VAL A 3 0.04 10.51 6.16
N ILE A 4 0.23 9.25 5.81
CA ILE A 4 0.24 8.81 4.41
C ILE A 4 -1.05 8.03 4.20
N GLN A 5 -1.87 8.44 3.24
CA GLN A 5 -3.13 7.77 2.93
C GLN A 5 -3.03 7.07 1.58
N PHE A 6 -3.27 5.77 1.58
CA PHE A 6 -3.44 4.99 0.35
C PHE A 6 -4.92 4.65 0.20
N ASP A 7 -5.51 5.02 -0.92
CA ASP A 7 -6.86 4.57 -1.28
C ASP A 7 -6.69 3.47 -2.31
N VAL A 8 -7.14 2.28 -1.99
CA VAL A 8 -6.88 1.06 -2.75
C VAL A 8 -8.18 0.40 -3.14
N LEU A 9 -8.32 0.07 -4.43
CA LEU A 9 -9.45 -0.72 -4.91
C LEU A 9 -9.09 -2.19 -4.74
N VAL A 10 -9.77 -2.88 -3.83
CA VAL A 10 -9.41 -4.23 -3.42
C VAL A 10 -10.66 -4.98 -2.96
N PRO A 11 -10.74 -6.29 -3.19
CA PRO A 11 -11.86 -7.08 -2.66
C PRO A 11 -11.90 -7.01 -1.13
N PRO A 12 -13.10 -6.88 -0.54
CA PRO A 12 -13.20 -6.80 0.93
C PRO A 12 -12.57 -7.99 1.66
N THR A 13 -12.56 -9.15 1.04
CA THR A 13 -11.97 -10.37 1.63
C THR A 13 -10.45 -10.27 1.75
N VAL A 14 -9.82 -9.40 0.99
CA VAL A 14 -8.36 -9.24 0.94
C VAL A 14 -7.91 -7.97 1.67
N ALA A 15 -8.83 -7.04 1.90
CA ALA A 15 -8.49 -5.72 2.45
C ALA A 15 -7.73 -5.81 3.78
N GLY A 16 -8.13 -6.74 4.66
CA GLY A 16 -7.46 -6.94 5.94
C GLY A 16 -6.05 -7.48 5.81
N GLU A 17 -5.81 -8.32 4.80
CA GLU A 17 -4.47 -8.84 4.52
C GLU A 17 -3.53 -7.73 4.07
N VAL A 18 -4.03 -6.80 3.27
CA VAL A 18 -3.26 -5.64 2.83
C VAL A 18 -2.86 -4.78 4.04
N LYS A 19 -3.80 -4.58 4.97
CA LYS A 19 -3.52 -3.86 6.20
C LYS A 19 -2.39 -4.53 6.99
N GLU A 20 -2.45 -5.85 7.12
CA GLU A 20 -1.43 -6.60 7.84
C GLU A 20 -0.06 -6.48 7.18
N VAL A 21 -0.01 -6.49 5.86
CA VAL A 21 1.24 -6.34 5.12
C VAL A 21 1.83 -4.95 5.35
N PHE A 22 1.01 -3.91 5.32
CA PHE A 22 1.48 -2.56 5.64
C PHE A 22 2.03 -2.48 7.06
N GLN A 23 1.30 -3.04 8.03
CA GLN A 23 1.75 -3.01 9.42
C GLN A 23 3.06 -3.76 9.60
N ARG A 24 3.21 -4.89 8.95
CA ARG A 24 4.44 -5.68 9.00
C ARG A 24 5.62 -4.90 8.41
N ALA A 25 5.38 -4.20 7.31
CA ALA A 25 6.41 -3.37 6.69
C ALA A 25 6.86 -2.25 7.64
N LEU A 26 5.89 -1.60 8.30
CA LEU A 26 6.21 -0.56 9.27
C LEU A 26 7.00 -1.12 10.45
N ASP A 27 6.62 -2.29 10.95
CA ASP A 27 7.32 -2.94 12.06
C ASP A 27 8.77 -3.27 11.70
N ILE A 28 9.00 -3.71 10.46
CA ILE A 28 10.36 -3.98 9.97
C ILE A 28 11.19 -2.69 9.94
N LEU A 29 10.59 -1.59 9.47
CA LEU A 29 11.28 -0.31 9.42
C LEU A 29 11.62 0.21 10.82
N VAL A 30 10.74 -0.01 11.79
CA VAL A 30 11.01 0.33 13.18
C VAL A 30 12.17 -0.53 13.71
N HIS A 31 12.14 -1.82 13.41
CA HIS A 31 13.21 -2.72 13.85
C HIS A 31 14.57 -2.32 13.25
N ARG A 32 14.59 -1.80 12.03
CA ARG A 32 15.80 -1.34 11.37
C ARG A 32 16.18 0.09 11.72
N GLU A 33 15.47 0.69 12.68
CA GLU A 33 15.73 2.06 13.13
C GLU A 33 15.51 3.13 12.05
N MET A 34 14.74 2.81 11.04
CA MET A 34 14.36 3.77 10.00
C MET A 34 13.13 4.58 10.39
N LEU A 35 12.35 4.06 11.34
CA LEU A 35 11.22 4.74 11.94
C LEU A 35 11.28 4.56 13.46
N THR A 36 10.74 5.52 14.19
CA THR A 36 10.56 5.38 15.62
C THR A 36 9.30 4.56 15.92
N SER A 37 8.22 4.82 15.17
CA SER A 37 6.99 4.05 15.27
C SER A 37 6.21 4.16 13.97
N GLY A 38 5.25 3.27 13.78
CA GLY A 38 4.37 3.33 12.62
C GLY A 38 3.14 2.48 12.85
N THR A 39 1.98 3.04 12.54
CA THR A 39 0.69 2.35 12.64
C THR A 39 -0.10 2.53 11.37
N VAL A 40 -0.99 1.59 11.08
CA VAL A 40 -1.90 1.69 9.94
C VAL A 40 -3.33 1.44 10.41
N GLU A 41 -4.24 2.26 9.91
CA GLU A 41 -5.66 2.10 10.13
C GLU A 41 -6.34 1.92 8.77
N MET A 42 -7.40 1.15 8.73
CA MET A 42 -8.12 0.83 7.50
C MET A 42 -9.60 1.16 7.66
N GLU A 43 -10.16 1.82 6.64
CA GLU A 43 -11.60 2.04 6.59
C GLU A 43 -12.09 2.01 5.14
N ARG A 44 -13.33 1.59 4.95
CA ARG A 44 -13.96 1.66 3.65
C ARG A 44 -14.40 3.09 3.39
N VAL A 45 -14.11 3.61 2.21
CA VAL A 45 -14.45 5.00 1.87
C VAL A 45 -15.15 5.08 0.53
N LEU A 46 -15.91 6.14 0.35
CA LEU A 46 -16.48 6.49 -0.94
C LEU A 46 -15.61 7.60 -1.54
N ILE A 47 -15.21 7.42 -2.77
CA ILE A 47 -14.37 8.38 -3.47
C ILE A 47 -15.10 8.89 -4.71
N ASP A 48 -14.53 9.91 -5.34
CA ASP A 48 -15.05 10.48 -6.56
C ASP A 48 -15.19 9.42 -7.65
N ASP A 49 -16.30 9.41 -8.36
CA ASP A 49 -16.59 8.41 -9.40
C ASP A 49 -15.52 8.38 -10.49
N SER A 50 -14.96 9.53 -10.84
CA SER A 50 -13.91 9.59 -11.86
C SER A 50 -12.65 8.84 -11.42
N VAL A 51 -12.28 8.99 -10.17
CA VAL A 51 -11.12 8.29 -9.59
C VAL A 51 -11.42 6.80 -9.49
N ARG A 52 -12.62 6.43 -9.04
CA ARG A 52 -13.03 5.03 -8.94
C ARG A 52 -13.00 4.35 -10.31
N THR A 53 -13.47 5.03 -11.35
CA THR A 53 -13.44 4.50 -12.71
C THR A 53 -12.00 4.24 -13.17
N GLN A 54 -11.09 5.15 -12.90
CA GLN A 54 -9.69 4.98 -13.25
C GLN A 54 -9.08 3.79 -12.51
N LEU A 55 -9.39 3.64 -11.24
CA LEU A 55 -8.91 2.49 -10.45
C LEU A 55 -9.49 1.19 -10.99
N ALA A 56 -10.77 1.18 -11.38
CA ALA A 56 -11.41 -0.01 -11.93
C ALA A 56 -10.77 -0.43 -13.25
N GLU A 57 -10.46 0.52 -14.11
CA GLU A 57 -9.78 0.25 -15.39
C GLU A 57 -8.39 -0.33 -15.17
N THR A 58 -7.66 0.22 -14.21
CA THR A 58 -6.34 -0.28 -13.86
C THR A 58 -6.43 -1.69 -13.28
N TYR A 59 -7.43 -1.95 -12.46
CA TYR A 59 -7.68 -3.26 -11.87
C TYR A 59 -7.86 -4.32 -12.96
N GLU A 60 -8.74 -4.03 -13.92
CA GLU A 60 -9.00 -4.96 -15.03
C GLU A 60 -7.75 -5.19 -15.88
N ARG A 61 -7.02 -4.12 -16.18
CA ARG A 61 -5.81 -4.21 -17.01
C ARG A 61 -4.72 -5.03 -16.34
N ASP A 62 -4.47 -4.77 -15.06
CA ASP A 62 -3.32 -5.37 -14.37
C ASP A 62 -3.62 -6.77 -13.84
N ARG A 63 -4.87 -7.03 -13.48
CA ARG A 63 -5.25 -8.32 -12.91
C ARG A 63 -5.99 -9.23 -13.89
N GLY A 64 -6.52 -8.68 -14.97
CA GLY A 64 -7.32 -9.44 -15.91
C GLY A 64 -8.66 -9.90 -15.34
N GLU A 65 -9.14 -9.27 -14.29
CA GLU A 65 -10.38 -9.63 -13.59
C GLU A 65 -11.31 -8.44 -13.52
N ASP A 66 -12.62 -8.72 -13.44
CA ASP A 66 -13.63 -7.69 -13.25
C ASP A 66 -13.60 -7.23 -11.77
N PRO A 67 -13.50 -5.92 -11.49
CA PRO A 67 -13.49 -5.41 -10.12
C PRO A 67 -14.88 -5.31 -9.49
N ALA A 68 -15.87 -6.06 -9.95
CA ALA A 68 -17.27 -5.92 -9.52
C ALA A 68 -17.46 -5.99 -8.00
N ASP A 69 -16.68 -6.85 -7.33
CA ASP A 69 -16.77 -7.04 -5.88
C ASP A 69 -15.76 -6.18 -5.11
N ALA A 70 -14.90 -5.45 -5.81
CA ALA A 70 -13.88 -4.66 -5.14
C ALA A 70 -14.46 -3.33 -4.64
N GLU A 71 -13.93 -2.87 -3.53
CA GLU A 71 -14.31 -1.61 -2.92
C GLU A 71 -13.06 -0.81 -2.59
N VAL A 72 -13.22 0.48 -2.37
CA VAL A 72 -12.09 1.34 -2.01
C VAL A 72 -11.92 1.34 -0.50
N PHE A 73 -10.74 0.94 -0.06
CA PHE A 73 -10.34 1.00 1.34
C PHE A 73 -9.22 2.01 1.49
N ARG A 74 -9.32 2.82 2.52
CA ARG A 74 -8.30 3.81 2.85
C ARG A 74 -7.41 3.29 3.96
N TYR A 75 -6.13 3.24 3.67
CA TYR A 75 -5.11 2.86 4.64
C TYR A 75 -4.39 4.12 5.09
N SER A 76 -4.64 4.52 6.33
CA SER A 76 -4.03 5.72 6.90
C SER A 76 -2.83 5.30 7.74
N ILE A 77 -1.66 5.69 7.30
CA ILE A 77 -0.40 5.31 7.93
C ILE A 77 0.16 6.51 8.67
N THR A 78 0.41 6.32 9.97
CA THR A 78 0.96 7.37 10.83
C THR A 78 2.38 6.96 11.23
N PRO A 79 3.40 7.40 10.47
CA PRO A 79 4.79 7.10 10.81
C PRO A 79 5.38 8.18 11.68
N GLU A 80 6.33 7.82 12.51
CA GLU A 80 7.13 8.76 13.29
C GLU A 80 8.61 8.48 13.05
N GLY A 81 9.39 9.54 12.94
CA GLY A 81 10.83 9.42 12.76
C GLY A 81 11.29 9.16 11.34
N ALA A 82 10.42 9.36 10.35
CA ALA A 82 10.81 9.18 8.96
C ALA A 82 11.66 10.35 8.47
N ASP A 83 12.76 10.05 7.79
CA ASP A 83 13.60 11.09 7.18
C ASP A 83 12.89 11.77 6.02
N SER A 84 12.12 11.00 5.25
CA SER A 84 11.35 11.53 4.12
C SER A 84 10.04 10.77 4.00
N LEU A 85 8.93 11.50 4.13
CA LEU A 85 7.60 10.93 3.95
C LEU A 85 7.37 10.46 2.53
N ASN A 86 7.87 11.19 1.55
CA ASN A 86 7.72 10.81 0.14
C ASN A 86 8.46 9.52 -0.15
N ARG A 87 9.66 9.36 0.37
CA ARG A 87 10.43 8.14 0.20
C ARG A 87 9.75 6.95 0.87
N LEU A 88 9.21 7.17 2.06
CA LEU A 88 8.47 6.14 2.78
C LEU A 88 7.22 5.73 1.98
N ALA A 89 6.46 6.71 1.49
CA ALA A 89 5.27 6.44 0.70
C ALA A 89 5.61 5.62 -0.56
N MET A 90 6.68 5.98 -1.26
CA MET A 90 7.10 5.26 -2.46
C MET A 90 7.54 3.83 -2.12
N GLY A 91 8.22 3.64 -1.00
CA GLY A 91 8.60 2.31 -0.54
C GLY A 91 7.40 1.45 -0.21
N LEU A 92 6.43 2.01 0.51
CA LEU A 92 5.21 1.28 0.88
C LEU A 92 4.34 0.96 -0.34
N SER A 93 4.35 1.81 -1.37
CA SER A 93 3.56 1.57 -2.57
C SER A 93 3.94 0.28 -3.29
N ARG A 94 5.15 -0.21 -3.09
CA ARG A 94 5.61 -1.46 -3.70
C ARG A 94 4.86 -2.68 -3.18
N ILE A 95 4.22 -2.56 -2.05
CA ILE A 95 3.34 -3.61 -1.52
C ILE A 95 2.16 -3.82 -2.47
N LEU A 96 1.65 -2.73 -3.04
CA LEU A 96 0.48 -2.74 -3.91
C LEU A 96 0.83 -2.92 -5.38
N THR A 97 2.03 -2.49 -5.77
CA THR A 97 2.50 -2.57 -7.16
C THR A 97 3.95 -3.02 -7.16
N PRO A 98 4.20 -4.32 -7.06
CA PRO A 98 5.56 -4.84 -7.12
C PRO A 98 6.19 -4.51 -8.46
N LYS A 99 7.45 -4.12 -8.45
CA LYS A 99 8.16 -3.87 -9.70
C LYS A 99 8.40 -5.18 -10.42
N VAL A 100 8.18 -5.16 -11.72
CA VAL A 100 8.49 -6.30 -12.58
C VAL A 100 10.00 -6.54 -12.58
N ASP A 101 10.77 -5.46 -12.57
CA ASP A 101 12.22 -5.55 -12.48
C ASP A 101 12.63 -5.79 -11.04
N LEU A 102 13.19 -6.96 -10.78
CA LEU A 102 13.62 -7.31 -9.44
C LEU A 102 14.77 -6.41 -8.99
N PRO A 103 14.75 -5.98 -7.73
CA PRO A 103 15.88 -5.24 -7.19
C PRO A 103 17.14 -6.10 -7.22
N ARG A 104 18.26 -5.48 -7.45
CA ARG A 104 19.54 -6.16 -7.46
C ARG A 104 20.09 -6.42 -6.05
N ASP A 105 19.53 -5.74 -5.08
CA ASP A 105 19.94 -5.89 -3.70
C ASP A 105 19.26 -7.11 -3.09
N PRO A 106 20.02 -8.12 -2.63
CA PRO A 106 19.45 -9.33 -2.04
C PRO A 106 18.56 -9.05 -0.83
N VAL A 107 18.85 -8.01 -0.07
CA VAL A 107 18.05 -7.64 1.10
C VAL A 107 16.65 -7.20 0.66
N LEU A 108 16.57 -6.45 -0.43
CA LEU A 108 15.27 -6.03 -0.97
C LEU A 108 14.50 -7.21 -1.52
N LEU A 109 15.18 -8.20 -2.10
CA LEU A 109 14.54 -9.42 -2.57
C LEU A 109 13.94 -10.22 -1.42
N GLU A 110 14.66 -10.33 -0.31
CA GLU A 110 14.13 -10.99 0.87
C GLU A 110 12.90 -10.29 1.41
N ASP A 111 12.94 -8.96 1.47
CA ASP A 111 11.80 -8.18 1.94
C ASP A 111 10.60 -8.34 1.01
N GLN A 112 10.81 -8.44 -0.30
CA GLN A 112 9.74 -8.69 -1.25
C GLN A 112 9.10 -10.06 -1.05
N ASP A 113 9.89 -11.07 -0.79
CA ASP A 113 9.38 -12.40 -0.52
C ASP A 113 8.48 -12.42 0.71
N ARG A 114 8.80 -11.60 1.71
CA ARG A 114 7.96 -11.46 2.91
C ARG A 114 6.64 -10.77 2.65
N PHE A 115 6.60 -9.93 1.62
CA PHE A 115 5.40 -9.21 1.24
C PHE A 115 4.71 -9.87 0.05
N GLU A 116 4.90 -11.17 -0.08
CA GLU A 116 4.24 -11.94 -1.11
C GLU A 116 2.80 -11.56 -1.18
N SER A 117 2.39 -11.39 -2.30
CA SER A 117 1.05 -11.14 -2.65
C SER A 117 0.26 -10.53 -1.52
N PRO A 118 -0.77 -10.00 -1.72
CA PRO A 118 -1.71 -10.09 -2.82
C PRO A 118 -1.64 -8.91 -3.73
N SER A 119 -0.50 -8.56 -4.00
CA SER A 119 -0.18 -7.33 -4.65
C SER A 119 -0.62 -7.24 -6.08
N ILE A 120 -0.74 -6.11 -6.58
CA ILE A 120 -1.24 -5.56 -7.81
C ILE A 120 -2.69 -5.16 -7.63
N TYR A 121 -2.91 -4.21 -6.74
CA TYR A 121 -4.19 -3.52 -6.64
C TYR A 121 -3.96 -2.06 -6.95
N PRO A 122 -4.86 -1.42 -7.71
CA PRO A 122 -4.72 -0.01 -8.04
C PRO A 122 -4.92 0.87 -6.81
N TRP A 123 -4.16 1.94 -6.75
CA TRP A 123 -4.13 2.80 -5.58
C TRP A 123 -3.85 4.25 -5.94
N THR A 124 -4.25 5.14 -5.03
CA THR A 124 -3.81 6.54 -5.04
C THR A 124 -3.19 6.83 -3.68
N VAL A 125 -2.34 7.85 -3.62
CA VAL A 125 -1.66 8.21 -2.37
C VAL A 125 -1.70 9.71 -2.16
N GLU A 126 -1.89 10.10 -0.90
CA GLU A 126 -1.73 11.49 -0.45
C GLU A 126 -0.88 11.51 0.80
N VAL A 127 -0.03 12.52 0.91
CA VAL A 127 0.84 12.71 2.06
C VAL A 127 0.44 13.99 2.76
N PHE A 128 0.11 13.88 4.04
CA PHE A 128 -0.26 15.00 4.90
C PHE A 128 0.87 15.22 5.91
N ARG A 129 1.33 16.46 6.00
CA ARG A 129 2.46 16.82 6.87
C ARG A 129 2.05 17.55 8.13
#